data_a48efa963c2bd5d44e966342a749c447
#
_entry.id   a48efa963c2bd5d44e966342a749c447
#
_cell.length_a   1.000
_cell.length_b   1.000
_cell.length_c   1.000
_cell.angle_alpha   90.00
_cell.angle_beta   90.00
_cell.angle_gamma   90.00
#
_symmetry.space_group_name_H-M   'P 1'
#
loop_
_entity.id
_entity.type
_entity.pdbx_description
1 polymer ?
#
loop_
_entity_poly.entity_id
_entity_poly.type
_entity_poly.pdbx_seq_one_letter_code
_entity_poly.pdbx_strand_id
1 'polypeptide(L)'
;MKIFVIAEREQLVVELCAGARQFADEVDLVVLPTTQIAPNVADTLYKLEVPEGRMLEDAYVALADLIEREKPDVVFAESSRRIQLLLGRAAARVGGSVISNVTAMPSAKEASTMYFGGLANRKYEGKDTTSFFFVRPATFPDAEPSGESREVDVAFIEPAYEVKLDSVGPRVKGDVDLPSAKRIVSVGRGIKEEKDLEMVRELCSLIDAELGCSRSIYEAESWLPKEALVGISGSTVVPDLYLTLGISGQAQHMVACDGATTIMCVNTDPYALIFEHSDYGSKGDLYTVVPRMIEYFKQHPLK
;
A
#
# COMPACT_ATOMS: atom_id res chain seq x y z
N MET A 1 -5.97 -26.58 -3.74
CA MET A 1 -5.61 -25.32 -4.43
C MET A 1 -4.32 -24.83 -3.84
N LYS A 2 -3.40 -24.36 -4.69
CA LYS A 2 -2.09 -23.82 -4.28
C LYS A 2 -2.01 -22.33 -4.62
N ILE A 3 -1.66 -21.50 -3.64
CA ILE A 3 -1.52 -20.05 -3.81
C ILE A 3 -0.10 -19.64 -3.47
N PHE A 4 0.53 -18.89 -4.37
CA PHE A 4 1.77 -18.19 -4.09
C PHE A 4 1.51 -16.79 -3.58
N VAL A 5 2.30 -16.35 -2.62
CA VAL A 5 2.29 -14.96 -2.11
C VAL A 5 3.65 -14.32 -2.40
N ILE A 6 3.64 -13.05 -2.83
CA ILE A 6 4.86 -12.27 -3.07
C ILE A 6 4.67 -10.89 -2.45
N ALA A 7 5.43 -10.57 -1.39
CA ALA A 7 5.40 -9.28 -0.71
C ALA A 7 6.78 -8.95 -0.13
N GLU A 8 7.05 -7.66 0.07
CA GLU A 8 8.30 -7.16 0.67
C GLU A 8 8.10 -6.76 2.13
N ARG A 9 6.98 -6.09 2.46
CA ARG A 9 6.70 -5.57 3.80
C ARG A 9 6.10 -6.64 4.70
N GLU A 10 6.60 -6.78 5.94
CA GLU A 10 6.16 -7.79 6.90
C GLU A 10 4.64 -7.82 7.08
N GLN A 11 4.02 -6.66 7.28
CA GLN A 11 2.56 -6.55 7.42
C GLN A 11 1.80 -7.15 6.23
N LEU A 12 2.27 -6.92 5.00
CA LEU A 12 1.63 -7.46 3.80
C LEU A 12 1.98 -8.93 3.57
N VAL A 13 3.16 -9.38 3.99
CA VAL A 13 3.48 -10.82 4.02
C VAL A 13 2.46 -11.55 4.89
N VAL A 14 2.23 -11.06 6.12
CA VAL A 14 1.26 -11.63 7.05
C VAL A 14 -0.16 -11.58 6.47
N GLU A 15 -0.61 -10.39 6.05
CA GLU A 15 -1.96 -10.19 5.52
C GLU A 15 -2.26 -11.07 4.30
N LEU A 16 -1.36 -11.08 3.30
CA LEU A 16 -1.60 -11.82 2.07
C LEU A 16 -1.51 -13.34 2.25
N CYS A 17 -0.60 -13.84 3.09
CA CYS A 17 -0.54 -15.26 3.41
C CYS A 17 -1.80 -15.70 4.18
N ALA A 18 -2.23 -14.91 5.16
CA ALA A 18 -3.45 -15.18 5.91
C ALA A 18 -4.71 -15.10 5.02
N GLY A 19 -4.77 -14.11 4.12
CA GLY A 19 -5.84 -14.01 3.13
C GLY A 19 -5.86 -15.17 2.14
N ALA A 20 -4.70 -15.62 1.67
CA ALA A 20 -4.57 -16.80 0.80
C ALA A 20 -5.07 -18.07 1.50
N ARG A 21 -4.80 -18.20 2.81
CA ARG A 21 -5.23 -19.35 3.62
C ARG A 21 -6.75 -19.50 3.72
N GLN A 22 -7.51 -18.43 3.53
CA GLN A 22 -8.99 -18.51 3.47
C GLN A 22 -9.48 -19.29 2.24
N PHE A 23 -8.65 -19.41 1.19
CA PHE A 23 -9.04 -20.00 -0.09
C PHE A 23 -8.30 -21.30 -0.41
N ALA A 24 -7.14 -21.54 0.21
CA ALA A 24 -6.27 -22.66 -0.15
C ALA A 24 -5.68 -23.36 1.06
N ASP A 25 -5.49 -24.69 0.93
CA ASP A 25 -4.81 -25.49 1.92
C ASP A 25 -3.29 -25.36 1.84
N GLU A 26 -2.77 -25.06 0.64
CA GLU A 26 -1.34 -24.87 0.36
C GLU A 26 -1.06 -23.39 0.01
N VAL A 27 -0.30 -22.73 0.88
CA VAL A 27 0.09 -21.32 0.72
C VAL A 27 1.61 -21.22 0.86
N ASP A 28 2.26 -20.81 -0.22
CA ASP A 28 3.71 -20.66 -0.27
C ASP A 28 4.11 -19.21 -0.46
N LEU A 29 5.16 -18.78 0.21
CA LEU A 29 5.73 -17.43 0.09
C LEU A 29 6.97 -17.45 -0.82
N VAL A 30 6.97 -16.66 -1.87
CA VAL A 30 8.19 -16.37 -2.63
C VAL A 30 8.92 -15.23 -1.95
N VAL A 31 10.05 -15.54 -1.37
CA VAL A 31 10.90 -14.64 -0.61
C VAL A 31 11.90 -13.96 -1.53
N LEU A 32 11.77 -12.65 -1.67
CA LEU A 32 12.73 -11.80 -2.38
C LEU A 32 13.85 -11.38 -1.41
N PRO A 33 15.03 -10.97 -1.88
CA PRO A 33 16.08 -10.45 -0.99
C PRO A 33 15.65 -9.29 -0.09
N THR A 34 14.59 -8.60 -0.46
CA THR A 34 14.02 -7.45 0.25
C THR A 34 12.82 -7.80 1.11
N THR A 35 12.34 -9.05 1.09
CA THR A 35 11.18 -9.49 1.86
C THR A 35 11.47 -9.53 3.37
N GLN A 36 10.64 -8.86 4.14
CA GLN A 36 10.64 -8.95 5.60
C GLN A 36 9.75 -10.14 6.01
N ILE A 37 10.41 -11.24 6.41
CA ILE A 37 9.74 -12.51 6.69
C ILE A 37 9.21 -12.51 8.11
N ALA A 38 7.91 -12.81 8.28
CA ALA A 38 7.32 -13.18 9.57
C ALA A 38 7.37 -14.70 9.76
N PRO A 39 7.45 -15.20 11.00
CA PRO A 39 7.48 -16.65 11.28
C PRO A 39 6.12 -17.31 11.01
N ASN A 40 6.15 -18.57 10.59
CA ASN A 40 4.97 -19.45 10.48
C ASN A 40 3.84 -18.89 9.58
N VAL A 41 4.17 -18.18 8.50
CA VAL A 41 3.17 -17.52 7.64
C VAL A 41 2.75 -18.34 6.43
N ALA A 42 3.58 -19.29 5.98
CA ALA A 42 3.38 -20.09 4.77
C ALA A 42 3.89 -21.52 4.96
N ASP A 43 3.50 -22.46 4.09
CA ASP A 43 3.96 -23.84 4.15
C ASP A 43 5.39 -23.97 3.63
N THR A 44 5.68 -23.31 2.49
CA THR A 44 7.03 -23.26 1.91
C THR A 44 7.46 -21.82 1.69
N LEU A 45 8.73 -21.54 1.97
CA LEU A 45 9.41 -20.29 1.68
C LEU A 45 10.38 -20.52 0.51
N TYR A 46 10.00 -20.11 -0.69
CA TYR A 46 10.86 -20.17 -1.88
C TYR A 46 11.78 -18.95 -1.90
N LYS A 47 13.02 -19.11 -1.47
CA LYS A 47 14.03 -18.03 -1.41
C LYS A 47 14.64 -17.79 -2.79
N LEU A 48 14.21 -16.71 -3.44
CA LEU A 48 14.69 -16.34 -4.76
C LEU A 48 16.05 -15.67 -4.65
N GLU A 49 17.09 -16.33 -5.15
CA GLU A 49 18.44 -15.79 -5.20
C GLU A 49 18.55 -14.69 -6.25
N VAL A 50 19.22 -13.61 -5.90
CA VAL A 50 19.60 -12.53 -6.83
C VAL A 50 21.06 -12.20 -6.60
N PRO A 51 21.96 -12.42 -7.57
CA PRO A 51 23.38 -12.16 -7.42
C PRO A 51 23.66 -10.68 -7.12
N GLU A 52 24.75 -10.41 -6.40
CA GLU A 52 25.20 -9.05 -6.11
C GLU A 52 25.39 -8.23 -7.40
N GLY A 53 24.89 -7.00 -7.39
CA GLY A 53 24.95 -6.11 -8.56
C GLY A 53 23.85 -6.33 -9.61
N ARG A 54 23.03 -7.37 -9.46
CA ARG A 54 21.87 -7.61 -10.34
C ARG A 54 20.61 -6.90 -9.82
N MET A 55 19.78 -6.47 -10.76
CA MET A 55 18.47 -5.94 -10.41
C MET A 55 17.51 -7.06 -10.05
N LEU A 56 16.70 -6.87 -9.01
CA LEU A 56 15.67 -7.84 -8.61
C LEU A 56 14.73 -8.20 -9.77
N GLU A 57 14.43 -7.23 -10.62
CA GLU A 57 13.55 -7.37 -11.77
C GLU A 57 14.06 -8.37 -12.82
N ASP A 58 15.35 -8.71 -12.80
CA ASP A 58 15.94 -9.72 -13.68
C ASP A 58 15.70 -11.15 -13.19
N ALA A 59 15.31 -11.33 -11.93
CA ALA A 59 14.94 -12.64 -11.39
C ALA A 59 13.59 -13.17 -11.95
N TYR A 60 12.93 -12.44 -12.85
CA TYR A 60 11.65 -12.86 -13.45
C TYR A 60 11.75 -14.21 -14.18
N VAL A 61 12.92 -14.59 -14.69
CA VAL A 61 13.12 -15.89 -15.37
C VAL A 61 13.05 -17.02 -14.36
N ALA A 62 13.76 -16.89 -13.22
CA ALA A 62 13.73 -17.87 -12.15
C ALA A 62 12.33 -17.95 -11.51
N LEU A 63 11.65 -16.81 -11.34
CA LEU A 63 10.28 -16.78 -10.85
C LEU A 63 9.30 -17.46 -11.81
N ALA A 64 9.43 -17.25 -13.12
CA ALA A 64 8.58 -17.90 -14.12
C ALA A 64 8.83 -19.43 -14.14
N ASP A 65 10.08 -19.88 -14.08
CA ASP A 65 10.45 -21.29 -13.98
C ASP A 65 9.85 -21.93 -12.71
N LEU A 66 9.93 -21.25 -11.56
CA LEU A 66 9.32 -21.69 -10.33
C LEU A 66 7.80 -21.86 -10.49
N ILE A 67 7.12 -20.88 -11.09
CA ILE A 67 5.68 -20.93 -11.34
C ILE A 67 5.30 -22.08 -12.30
N GLU A 68 6.07 -22.30 -13.37
CA GLU A 68 5.84 -23.39 -14.32
C GLU A 68 6.03 -24.78 -13.68
N ARG A 69 7.00 -24.91 -12.74
CA ARG A 69 7.30 -26.14 -12.01
C ARG A 69 6.24 -26.44 -10.94
N GLU A 70 5.94 -25.45 -10.09
CA GLU A 70 5.07 -25.60 -8.92
C GLU A 70 3.58 -25.46 -9.26
N LYS A 71 3.26 -24.80 -10.38
CA LYS A 71 1.91 -24.62 -10.93
C LYS A 71 0.90 -24.06 -9.92
N PRO A 72 1.17 -22.92 -9.27
CA PRO A 72 0.18 -22.31 -8.40
C PRO A 72 -1.06 -21.93 -9.22
N ASP A 73 -2.24 -22.16 -8.66
CA ASP A 73 -3.50 -21.73 -9.27
C ASP A 73 -3.60 -20.21 -9.35
N VAL A 74 -3.04 -19.55 -8.32
CA VAL A 74 -3.14 -18.09 -8.13
C VAL A 74 -1.86 -17.55 -7.48
N VAL A 75 -1.52 -16.31 -7.83
CA VAL A 75 -0.45 -15.54 -7.18
C VAL A 75 -1.05 -14.26 -6.60
N PHE A 76 -0.96 -14.09 -5.27
CA PHE A 76 -1.26 -12.84 -4.59
C PHE A 76 0.02 -12.03 -4.42
N ALA A 77 0.00 -10.77 -4.77
CA ALA A 77 1.18 -9.94 -4.72
C ALA A 77 0.92 -8.55 -4.14
N GLU A 78 1.92 -8.05 -3.40
CA GLU A 78 1.98 -6.66 -3.01
C GLU A 78 2.06 -5.74 -4.23
N SER A 79 1.31 -4.63 -4.22
CA SER A 79 1.28 -3.66 -5.31
C SER A 79 2.42 -2.66 -5.22
N SER A 80 3.69 -3.11 -5.12
CA SER A 80 4.87 -2.26 -5.23
C SER A 80 5.35 -2.18 -6.68
N ARG A 81 6.01 -1.08 -7.07
CA ARG A 81 6.51 -0.90 -8.45
C ARG A 81 7.49 -1.99 -8.86
N ARG A 82 8.35 -2.41 -7.93
CA ARG A 82 9.35 -3.45 -8.13
C ARG A 82 8.70 -4.79 -8.38
N ILE A 83 7.77 -5.20 -7.50
CA ILE A 83 7.04 -6.46 -7.65
C ILE A 83 6.16 -6.45 -8.90
N GLN A 84 5.54 -5.31 -9.25
CA GLN A 84 4.76 -5.19 -10.49
C GLN A 84 5.62 -5.45 -11.74
N LEU A 85 6.84 -4.94 -11.79
CA LEU A 85 7.75 -5.17 -12.92
C LEU A 85 8.23 -6.61 -12.97
N LEU A 86 8.72 -7.14 -11.84
CA LEU A 86 9.17 -8.53 -11.70
C LEU A 86 8.06 -9.50 -12.12
N LEU A 87 6.90 -9.39 -11.49
CA LEU A 87 5.79 -10.32 -11.65
C LEU A 87 5.08 -10.15 -12.99
N GLY A 88 4.99 -8.92 -13.52
CA GLY A 88 4.42 -8.68 -14.85
C GLY A 88 5.24 -9.36 -15.96
N ARG A 89 6.59 -9.34 -15.85
CA ARG A 89 7.48 -10.06 -16.76
C ARG A 89 7.33 -11.58 -16.63
N ALA A 90 7.26 -12.10 -15.39
CA ALA A 90 7.04 -13.52 -15.13
C ALA A 90 5.67 -13.98 -15.66
N ALA A 91 4.59 -13.24 -15.38
CA ALA A 91 3.24 -13.55 -15.85
C ALA A 91 3.15 -13.59 -17.38
N ALA A 92 3.78 -12.63 -18.07
CA ALA A 92 3.84 -12.64 -19.53
C ALA A 92 4.55 -13.87 -20.10
N ARG A 93 5.58 -14.37 -19.39
CA ARG A 93 6.33 -15.57 -19.81
C ARG A 93 5.52 -16.85 -19.65
N VAL A 94 4.76 -16.98 -18.56
CA VAL A 94 3.93 -18.17 -18.28
C VAL A 94 2.52 -18.09 -18.91
N GLY A 95 2.19 -16.99 -19.58
CA GLY A 95 0.88 -16.80 -20.23
C GLY A 95 -0.27 -16.55 -19.25
N GLY A 96 0.01 -15.98 -18.08
CA GLY A 96 -0.99 -15.68 -17.05
C GLY A 96 -1.56 -14.27 -17.19
N SER A 97 -2.79 -14.07 -16.70
CA SER A 97 -3.43 -12.74 -16.61
C SER A 97 -3.08 -12.02 -15.33
N VAL A 98 -2.96 -10.69 -15.40
CA VAL A 98 -2.63 -9.83 -14.28
C VAL A 98 -3.77 -8.86 -14.00
N ILE A 99 -4.28 -8.86 -12.77
CA ILE A 99 -5.28 -7.94 -12.28
C ILE A 99 -4.67 -7.08 -11.17
N SER A 100 -4.68 -5.76 -11.34
CA SER A 100 -4.11 -4.80 -10.38
C SER A 100 -5.17 -4.07 -9.58
N ASN A 101 -4.76 -3.49 -8.43
CA ASN A 101 -5.62 -2.71 -7.54
C ASN A 101 -6.83 -3.50 -7.00
N VAL A 102 -6.62 -4.76 -6.66
CA VAL A 102 -7.67 -5.60 -6.06
C VAL A 102 -8.03 -5.08 -4.68
N THR A 103 -9.32 -4.85 -4.45
CA THR A 103 -9.87 -4.31 -3.20
C THR A 103 -10.75 -5.29 -2.46
N ALA A 104 -11.17 -6.36 -3.13
CA ALA A 104 -11.92 -7.47 -2.50
C ALA A 104 -11.77 -8.74 -3.34
N MET A 105 -11.76 -9.89 -2.68
CA MET A 105 -11.68 -11.21 -3.29
C MET A 105 -12.78 -12.10 -2.72
N PRO A 106 -13.91 -12.27 -3.43
CA PRO A 106 -14.97 -13.21 -3.02
C PRO A 106 -14.53 -14.67 -3.07
N SER A 107 -13.58 -15.00 -3.94
CA SER A 107 -12.94 -16.31 -4.04
C SER A 107 -11.49 -16.15 -4.51
N ALA A 108 -10.71 -17.24 -4.51
CA ALA A 108 -9.31 -17.20 -4.94
C ALA A 108 -9.12 -16.71 -6.39
N LYS A 109 -10.11 -16.90 -7.25
CA LYS A 109 -10.05 -16.52 -8.69
C LYS A 109 -10.97 -15.35 -9.05
N GLU A 110 -11.74 -14.83 -8.12
CA GLU A 110 -12.61 -13.67 -8.35
C GLU A 110 -12.08 -12.46 -7.60
N ALA A 111 -11.97 -11.35 -8.28
CA ALA A 111 -11.49 -10.10 -7.72
C ALA A 111 -12.38 -8.92 -8.08
N SER A 112 -12.48 -7.97 -7.18
CA SER A 112 -13.08 -6.66 -7.42
C SER A 112 -12.01 -5.59 -7.42
N THR A 113 -12.13 -4.66 -8.36
CA THR A 113 -11.26 -3.48 -8.43
C THR A 113 -12.11 -2.23 -8.55
N MET A 114 -11.65 -1.13 -7.98
CA MET A 114 -12.33 0.14 -8.17
C MET A 114 -12.19 0.62 -9.61
N TYR A 115 -13.27 1.18 -10.16
CA TYR A 115 -13.34 1.71 -11.50
C TYR A 115 -13.94 3.13 -11.49
N PHE A 116 -13.60 3.96 -12.48
CA PHE A 116 -14.01 5.36 -12.55
C PHE A 116 -13.76 6.16 -11.26
N GLY A 117 -12.56 6.02 -10.67
CA GLY A 117 -12.22 6.76 -9.45
C GLY A 117 -13.01 6.38 -8.21
N GLY A 118 -13.50 5.15 -8.13
CA GLY A 118 -14.28 4.66 -6.99
C GLY A 118 -15.80 4.73 -7.19
N LEU A 119 -16.30 5.29 -8.31
CA LEU A 119 -17.72 5.36 -8.60
C LEU A 119 -18.36 4.01 -8.97
N ALA A 120 -17.54 3.03 -9.36
CA ALA A 120 -17.98 1.68 -9.70
C ALA A 120 -16.95 0.65 -9.28
N ASN A 121 -17.39 -0.59 -9.09
CA ASN A 121 -16.52 -1.74 -8.91
C ASN A 121 -16.59 -2.63 -10.16
N ARG A 122 -15.42 -2.99 -10.67
CA ARG A 122 -15.27 -3.95 -11.76
C ARG A 122 -14.92 -5.32 -11.19
N LYS A 123 -15.66 -6.34 -11.60
CA LYS A 123 -15.41 -7.73 -11.22
C LYS A 123 -14.59 -8.43 -12.28
N TYR A 124 -13.66 -9.24 -11.85
CA TYR A 124 -12.81 -10.10 -12.68
C TYR A 124 -12.93 -11.55 -12.22
N GLU A 125 -12.82 -12.45 -13.16
CA GLU A 125 -12.71 -13.89 -12.93
C GLU A 125 -11.44 -14.38 -13.63
N GLY A 126 -10.51 -14.99 -12.90
CA GLY A 126 -9.30 -15.60 -13.42
C GLY A 126 -9.63 -16.93 -14.10
N LYS A 127 -9.40 -17.01 -15.42
CA LYS A 127 -9.67 -18.20 -16.24
C LYS A 127 -8.42 -18.92 -16.72
N ASP A 128 -7.26 -18.29 -16.52
CA ASP A 128 -5.97 -18.84 -16.92
C ASP A 128 -5.49 -19.93 -15.98
N THR A 129 -4.43 -20.65 -16.40
CA THR A 129 -3.79 -21.67 -15.57
C THR A 129 -3.27 -21.08 -14.26
N THR A 130 -2.65 -19.89 -14.33
CA THR A 130 -2.25 -19.11 -13.16
C THR A 130 -2.76 -17.68 -13.32
N SER A 131 -3.48 -17.16 -12.33
CA SER A 131 -3.95 -15.78 -12.28
C SER A 131 -3.16 -14.98 -11.26
N PHE A 132 -2.79 -13.73 -11.59
CA PHE A 132 -1.96 -12.87 -10.78
C PHE A 132 -2.77 -11.66 -10.28
N PHE A 133 -2.83 -11.47 -8.97
CA PHE A 133 -3.60 -10.41 -8.34
C PHE A 133 -2.67 -9.51 -7.52
N PHE A 134 -2.55 -8.24 -7.90
CA PHE A 134 -1.95 -7.21 -7.05
C PHE A 134 -2.99 -6.70 -6.07
N VAL A 135 -2.87 -7.14 -4.83
CA VAL A 135 -3.84 -6.91 -3.76
C VAL A 135 -3.48 -5.64 -2.99
N ARG A 136 -4.48 -4.83 -2.70
CA ARG A 136 -4.30 -3.62 -1.89
C ARG A 136 -4.16 -3.97 -0.41
N PRO A 137 -3.42 -3.16 0.37
CA PRO A 137 -3.42 -3.27 1.83
C PRO A 137 -4.84 -3.20 2.41
N ALA A 138 -5.06 -3.86 3.53
CA ALA A 138 -6.34 -3.97 4.23
C ALA A 138 -7.46 -4.68 3.43
N THR A 139 -7.10 -5.53 2.47
CA THR A 139 -8.07 -6.42 1.78
C THR A 139 -8.45 -7.60 2.67
N PHE A 140 -7.55 -8.06 3.56
CA PHE A 140 -7.75 -9.19 4.47
C PHE A 140 -7.39 -8.80 5.93
N PRO A 141 -8.09 -7.83 6.55
CA PRO A 141 -7.65 -7.22 7.82
C PRO A 141 -7.66 -8.16 9.02
N ASP A 142 -8.54 -9.17 9.04
CA ASP A 142 -8.80 -10.03 10.21
C ASP A 142 -8.27 -11.45 10.03
N ALA A 143 -7.40 -11.69 9.05
CA ALA A 143 -6.91 -13.02 8.76
C ALA A 143 -5.65 -13.36 9.55
N GLU A 144 -5.57 -14.62 10.04
CA GLU A 144 -4.41 -15.13 10.78
C GLU A 144 -3.56 -16.04 9.87
N PRO A 145 -2.25 -15.82 9.77
CA PRO A 145 -1.38 -16.66 8.96
C PRO A 145 -1.10 -18.00 9.69
N SER A 146 -0.76 -19.03 8.89
CA SER A 146 -0.33 -20.33 9.42
C SER A 146 0.53 -21.06 8.40
N GLY A 147 1.49 -21.86 8.88
CA GLY A 147 2.35 -22.72 8.05
C GLY A 147 3.60 -23.19 8.77
N GLU A 148 4.30 -24.15 8.19
CA GLU A 148 5.54 -24.74 8.77
C GLU A 148 6.80 -23.97 8.34
N SER A 149 6.70 -23.12 7.30
CA SER A 149 7.80 -22.30 6.76
C SER A 149 9.02 -23.13 6.34
N ARG A 150 8.82 -24.22 5.61
CA ARG A 150 9.92 -25.01 5.02
C ARG A 150 10.66 -24.17 3.98
N GLU A 151 11.97 -24.03 4.10
CA GLU A 151 12.78 -23.23 3.18
C GLU A 151 13.24 -24.05 1.96
N VAL A 152 13.18 -23.41 0.78
CA VAL A 152 13.65 -23.95 -0.50
C VAL A 152 14.35 -22.84 -1.28
N ASP A 153 15.62 -23.03 -1.60
CA ASP A 153 16.37 -22.06 -2.40
C ASP A 153 15.98 -22.17 -3.88
N VAL A 154 15.82 -21.01 -4.52
CA VAL A 154 15.49 -20.89 -5.96
C VAL A 154 16.65 -20.15 -6.62
N ALA A 155 17.45 -20.87 -7.37
CA ALA A 155 18.62 -20.32 -8.04
C ALA A 155 18.25 -19.28 -9.10
N PHE A 156 19.06 -18.23 -9.20
CA PHE A 156 18.93 -17.23 -10.26
C PHE A 156 19.14 -17.84 -11.65
N ILE A 157 18.30 -17.44 -12.60
CA ILE A 157 18.44 -17.82 -14.02
C ILE A 157 18.69 -16.54 -14.82
N GLU A 158 19.78 -16.54 -15.58
CA GLU A 158 20.17 -15.39 -16.41
C GLU A 158 19.07 -15.02 -17.41
N PRO A 159 18.59 -13.77 -17.44
CA PRO A 159 17.68 -13.30 -18.46
C PRO A 159 18.39 -13.06 -19.79
N ALA A 160 17.65 -13.14 -20.90
CA ALA A 160 18.19 -12.84 -22.22
C ALA A 160 18.64 -11.37 -22.37
N TYR A 161 18.02 -10.48 -21.59
CA TYR A 161 18.32 -9.03 -21.54
C TYR A 161 18.40 -8.60 -20.08
N GLU A 162 19.55 -8.06 -19.72
CA GLU A 162 19.84 -7.54 -18.39
C GLU A 162 19.31 -6.12 -18.23
N VAL A 163 18.71 -5.84 -17.09
CA VAL A 163 18.40 -4.45 -16.65
C VAL A 163 19.62 -3.94 -15.86
N LYS A 164 20.21 -2.83 -16.30
CA LYS A 164 21.35 -2.21 -15.63
C LYS A 164 20.93 -0.97 -14.88
N LEU A 165 21.44 -0.85 -13.66
CA LEU A 165 21.33 0.37 -12.88
C LEU A 165 22.52 1.27 -13.23
N ASP A 166 22.30 2.34 -14.00
CA ASP A 166 23.37 3.26 -14.38
C ASP A 166 23.82 4.13 -13.20
N SER A 167 22.87 4.66 -12.44
CA SER A 167 23.16 5.47 -11.26
C SER A 167 21.97 5.55 -10.31
N VAL A 168 22.24 5.71 -9.03
CA VAL A 168 21.25 6.09 -8.02
C VAL A 168 21.50 7.56 -7.71
N GLY A 169 20.59 8.43 -8.14
CA GLY A 169 20.60 9.82 -7.69
C GLY A 169 20.41 9.89 -6.17
N PRO A 170 20.91 10.95 -5.51
CA PRO A 170 20.61 11.14 -4.10
C PRO A 170 19.07 11.18 -3.97
N ARG A 171 18.50 10.19 -3.31
CA ARG A 171 17.14 10.30 -2.82
C ARG A 171 17.21 11.43 -1.80
N VAL A 172 16.76 12.61 -2.18
CA VAL A 172 16.33 13.58 -1.17
C VAL A 172 15.23 12.82 -0.46
N LYS A 173 15.56 12.19 0.69
CA LYS A 173 14.55 11.75 1.62
C LYS A 173 13.78 13.02 1.94
N GLY A 174 12.68 13.25 1.30
CA GLY A 174 11.62 13.93 1.97
C GLY A 174 11.39 13.12 3.24
N ASP A 175 11.47 13.76 4.40
CA ASP A 175 11.36 13.12 5.71
C ASP A 175 9.96 12.49 5.94
N VAL A 176 9.20 12.19 4.88
CA VAL A 176 7.81 11.74 4.90
C VAL A 176 7.71 10.30 4.41
N ASP A 177 7.32 9.38 5.30
CA ASP A 177 7.01 7.99 4.97
C ASP A 177 5.55 7.64 5.31
N LEU A 178 4.63 8.15 4.50
CA LEU A 178 3.20 7.95 4.71
C LEU A 178 2.77 6.47 4.73
N PRO A 179 3.30 5.57 3.87
CA PRO A 179 2.90 4.17 3.88
C PRO A 179 3.17 3.42 5.20
N SER A 180 4.17 3.85 5.96
CA SER A 180 4.56 3.23 7.25
C SER A 180 3.99 3.99 8.46
N ALA A 181 3.36 5.14 8.24
CA ALA A 181 2.90 6.01 9.31
C ALA A 181 1.68 5.44 10.03
N LYS A 182 1.73 5.36 11.35
CA LYS A 182 0.56 4.99 12.19
C LYS A 182 -0.46 6.12 12.29
N ARG A 183 -0.02 7.37 12.22
CA ARG A 183 -0.88 8.56 12.26
C ARG A 183 -0.49 9.49 11.15
N ILE A 184 -1.48 10.05 10.48
CA ILE A 184 -1.29 11.02 9.38
C ILE A 184 -2.20 12.21 9.61
N VAL A 185 -1.63 13.41 9.54
CA VAL A 185 -2.39 14.66 9.43
C VAL A 185 -2.27 15.14 8.00
N SER A 186 -3.37 15.18 7.27
CA SER A 186 -3.38 15.55 5.86
C SER A 186 -4.05 16.90 5.63
N VAL A 187 -3.39 17.77 4.89
CA VAL A 187 -3.87 19.13 4.63
C VAL A 187 -4.43 19.30 3.22
N GLY A 188 -5.47 20.11 3.10
CA GLY A 188 -6.08 20.50 1.84
C GLY A 188 -6.12 22.01 1.64
N ARG A 189 -6.90 22.48 0.67
CA ARG A 189 -7.07 23.91 0.32
C ARG A 189 -7.62 24.80 1.45
N GLY A 190 -7.98 24.21 2.59
CA GLY A 190 -8.29 24.98 3.80
C GLY A 190 -7.08 25.69 4.41
N ILE A 191 -5.85 25.22 4.12
CA ILE A 191 -4.61 25.95 4.44
C ILE A 191 -4.47 27.09 3.42
N LYS A 192 -4.24 28.31 3.91
CA LYS A 192 -4.23 29.52 3.09
C LYS A 192 -2.85 29.90 2.59
N GLU A 193 -1.81 29.68 3.37
CA GLU A 193 -0.44 30.06 3.06
C GLU A 193 0.54 28.96 3.48
N GLU A 194 1.66 28.83 2.76
CA GLU A 194 2.68 27.81 3.05
C GLU A 194 3.20 27.86 4.49
N LYS A 195 3.39 29.08 5.03
CA LYS A 195 3.85 29.27 6.42
C LYS A 195 2.91 28.66 7.46
N ASP A 196 1.63 28.49 7.14
CA ASP A 196 0.63 27.93 8.04
C ASP A 196 0.83 26.42 8.25
N LEU A 197 1.64 25.78 7.40
CA LEU A 197 2.05 24.37 7.56
C LEU A 197 2.87 24.18 8.85
N GLU A 198 3.55 25.21 9.36
CA GLU A 198 4.32 25.13 10.61
C GLU A 198 3.42 24.77 11.79
N MET A 199 2.22 25.34 11.86
CA MET A 199 1.22 24.98 12.88
C MET A 199 0.82 23.51 12.79
N VAL A 200 0.69 22.99 11.56
CA VAL A 200 0.34 21.57 11.34
C VAL A 200 1.52 20.64 11.67
N ARG A 201 2.75 21.04 11.33
CA ARG A 201 3.97 20.32 11.70
C ARG A 201 4.13 20.21 13.22
N GLU A 202 3.80 21.30 13.95
CA GLU A 202 3.78 21.28 15.41
C GLU A 202 2.77 20.26 15.95
N LEU A 203 1.55 20.22 15.40
CA LEU A 203 0.56 19.22 15.77
C LEU A 203 1.08 17.80 15.45
N CYS A 204 1.62 17.57 14.26
CA CYS A 204 2.19 16.28 13.87
C CYS A 204 3.25 15.80 14.87
N SER A 205 4.16 16.69 15.27
CA SER A 205 5.21 16.37 16.26
C SER A 205 4.64 15.96 17.63
N LEU A 206 3.54 16.60 18.05
CA LEU A 206 2.92 16.32 19.36
C LEU A 206 2.17 14.99 19.40
N ILE A 207 1.68 14.53 18.26
CA ILE A 207 0.89 13.29 18.18
C ILE A 207 1.62 12.15 17.43
N ASP A 208 2.92 12.32 17.17
CA ASP A 208 3.74 11.37 16.43
C ASP A 208 3.07 10.95 15.10
N ALA A 209 2.76 11.96 14.27
CA ALA A 209 2.09 11.80 12.99
C ALA A 209 2.95 12.33 11.83
N GLU A 210 2.78 11.72 10.65
CA GLU A 210 3.34 12.22 9.40
C GLU A 210 2.43 13.29 8.77
N LEU A 211 3.05 14.25 8.09
CA LEU A 211 2.34 15.30 7.35
C LEU A 211 2.06 14.85 5.92
N GLY A 212 0.77 14.62 5.62
CA GLY A 212 0.29 14.36 4.28
C GLY A 212 -0.41 15.55 3.64
N CYS A 213 -0.72 15.45 2.35
CA CYS A 213 -1.47 16.49 1.66
C CYS A 213 -2.39 15.94 0.56
N SER A 214 -3.37 16.74 0.19
CA SER A 214 -4.20 16.52 -0.99
C SER A 214 -3.47 16.98 -2.26
N ARG A 215 -3.97 16.53 -3.42
CA ARG A 215 -3.43 16.87 -4.74
C ARG A 215 -3.31 18.40 -4.97
N SER A 216 -4.24 19.20 -4.44
CA SER A 216 -4.23 20.65 -4.61
C SER A 216 -3.01 21.31 -3.96
N ILE A 217 -2.58 20.83 -2.78
CA ILE A 217 -1.37 21.33 -2.10
C ILE A 217 -0.10 20.91 -2.85
N TYR A 218 -0.07 19.68 -3.35
CA TYR A 218 1.08 19.17 -4.09
C TYR A 218 1.22 19.81 -5.49
N GLU A 219 0.15 19.77 -6.32
CA GLU A 219 0.24 20.17 -7.73
C GLU A 219 0.04 21.67 -7.96
N ALA A 220 -0.91 22.30 -7.25
CA ALA A 220 -1.22 23.71 -7.48
C ALA A 220 -0.29 24.63 -6.71
N GLU A 221 0.01 24.30 -5.45
CA GLU A 221 0.79 25.17 -4.56
C GLU A 221 2.27 24.74 -4.46
N SER A 222 2.58 23.46 -4.71
CA SER A 222 3.93 22.88 -4.58
C SER A 222 4.58 23.07 -3.20
N TRP A 223 3.79 23.16 -2.13
CA TRP A 223 4.28 23.37 -0.76
C TRP A 223 4.83 22.10 -0.09
N LEU A 224 4.42 20.95 -0.57
CA LEU A 224 4.85 19.65 -0.03
C LEU A 224 5.34 18.73 -1.15
N PRO A 225 6.29 17.83 -0.86
CA PRO A 225 6.84 16.93 -1.85
C PRO A 225 5.81 15.86 -2.27
N LYS A 226 6.10 15.14 -3.37
CA LYS A 226 5.23 14.08 -3.90
C LYS A 226 5.00 12.95 -2.91
N GLU A 227 5.96 12.66 -2.06
CA GLU A 227 5.91 11.63 -1.02
C GLU A 227 4.83 11.92 0.02
N ALA A 228 4.46 13.20 0.22
CA ALA A 228 3.38 13.63 1.09
C ALA A 228 1.97 13.54 0.45
N LEU A 229 1.89 13.27 -0.86
CA LEU A 229 0.60 13.21 -1.57
C LEU A 229 -0.17 11.94 -1.22
N VAL A 230 -1.39 12.10 -0.69
CA VAL A 230 -2.39 11.04 -0.52
C VAL A 230 -3.46 11.14 -1.61
N GLY A 231 -3.78 10.03 -2.25
CA GLY A 231 -4.78 9.97 -3.32
C GLY A 231 -4.43 8.97 -4.41
N ILE A 232 -5.28 8.83 -5.42
CA ILE A 232 -5.09 7.91 -6.57
C ILE A 232 -3.72 8.09 -7.25
N SER A 233 -3.23 9.31 -7.33
CA SER A 233 -1.93 9.64 -7.95
C SER A 233 -0.76 9.70 -6.97
N GLY A 234 -1.02 9.50 -5.69
CA GLY A 234 -0.05 9.53 -4.60
C GLY A 234 0.04 8.20 -3.86
N SER A 235 0.25 8.28 -2.56
CA SER A 235 0.31 7.12 -1.67
C SER A 235 -1.09 6.64 -1.28
N THR A 236 -1.28 5.32 -1.22
CA THR A 236 -2.38 4.68 -0.50
C THR A 236 -1.89 4.38 0.91
N VAL A 237 -2.68 4.75 1.91
CA VAL A 237 -2.32 4.70 3.33
C VAL A 237 -3.42 4.03 4.14
N VAL A 238 -3.03 3.33 5.21
CA VAL A 238 -3.93 2.64 6.14
C VAL A 238 -3.47 2.88 7.60
N PRO A 239 -3.42 4.14 8.04
CA PRO A 239 -2.98 4.47 9.40
C PRO A 239 -4.05 4.13 10.44
N ASP A 240 -3.63 4.08 11.73
CA ASP A 240 -4.55 4.00 12.85
C ASP A 240 -5.41 5.28 12.96
N LEU A 241 -4.81 6.45 12.62
CA LEU A 241 -5.50 7.74 12.60
C LEU A 241 -5.18 8.51 11.31
N TYR A 242 -6.22 8.93 10.60
CA TYR A 242 -6.15 9.84 9.47
C TYR A 242 -6.93 11.14 9.77
N LEU A 243 -6.22 12.20 10.16
CA LEU A 243 -6.82 13.52 10.45
C LEU A 243 -6.73 14.42 9.21
N THR A 244 -7.85 14.91 8.73
CA THR A 244 -7.91 15.81 7.57
C THR A 244 -8.23 17.23 7.97
N LEU A 245 -7.46 18.18 7.45
CA LEU A 245 -7.60 19.61 7.70
C LEU A 245 -7.90 20.36 6.40
N GLY A 246 -9.15 20.79 6.24
CA GLY A 246 -9.59 21.52 5.05
C GLY A 246 -9.56 20.73 3.74
N ILE A 247 -9.79 19.43 3.81
CA ILE A 247 -9.95 18.52 2.66
C ILE A 247 -11.42 18.33 2.38
N SER A 248 -11.81 18.33 1.10
CA SER A 248 -13.21 18.23 0.68
C SER A 248 -13.78 16.81 0.65
N GLY A 249 -12.92 15.77 0.67
CA GLY A 249 -13.38 14.37 0.64
C GLY A 249 -13.79 13.86 -0.74
N GLN A 250 -13.17 14.36 -1.80
CA GLN A 250 -13.40 13.82 -3.15
C GLN A 250 -12.99 12.35 -3.23
N ALA A 251 -13.72 11.53 -4.00
CA ALA A 251 -13.48 10.10 -4.13
C ALA A 251 -12.03 9.74 -4.48
N GLN A 252 -11.37 10.56 -5.32
CA GLN A 252 -9.97 10.35 -5.70
C GLN A 252 -8.97 10.47 -4.55
N HIS A 253 -9.34 11.19 -3.48
CA HIS A 253 -8.55 11.28 -2.26
C HIS A 253 -8.94 10.16 -1.31
N MET A 254 -10.23 9.99 -1.05
CA MET A 254 -10.75 9.04 -0.05
C MET A 254 -10.37 7.60 -0.36
N VAL A 255 -10.43 7.19 -1.60
CA VAL A 255 -10.04 5.84 -2.05
C VAL A 255 -8.64 5.42 -1.64
N ALA A 256 -7.79 6.36 -1.33
CA ALA A 256 -6.41 6.11 -0.91
C ALA A 256 -6.23 6.08 0.62
N CYS A 257 -7.25 6.42 1.40
CA CYS A 257 -7.20 6.48 2.86
C CYS A 257 -8.43 5.88 3.56
N ASP A 258 -9.41 5.37 2.83
CA ASP A 258 -10.62 4.72 3.39
C ASP A 258 -10.31 3.47 4.25
N GLY A 259 -9.11 2.91 4.14
CA GLY A 259 -8.64 1.80 4.98
C GLY A 259 -8.10 2.24 6.35
N ALA A 260 -8.08 3.54 6.68
CA ALA A 260 -7.65 4.01 7.99
C ALA A 260 -8.61 3.50 9.09
N THR A 261 -8.05 3.14 10.26
CA THR A 261 -8.87 2.66 11.40
C THR A 261 -9.81 3.75 11.92
N THR A 262 -9.33 4.99 11.97
CA THR A 262 -10.13 6.15 12.38
C THR A 262 -9.87 7.31 11.43
N ILE A 263 -10.92 7.88 10.88
CA ILE A 263 -10.87 9.08 10.04
C ILE A 263 -11.50 10.24 10.82
N MET A 264 -10.73 11.31 10.99
CA MET A 264 -11.20 12.55 11.59
C MET A 264 -11.10 13.70 10.61
N CYS A 265 -12.04 14.64 10.65
CA CYS A 265 -12.00 15.78 9.76
C CYS A 265 -12.32 17.12 10.45
N VAL A 266 -11.65 18.17 9.95
CA VAL A 266 -11.98 19.58 10.26
C VAL A 266 -12.25 20.29 8.95
N ASN A 267 -13.46 20.81 8.78
CA ASN A 267 -13.84 21.56 7.59
C ASN A 267 -14.85 22.66 7.92
N THR A 268 -14.72 23.81 7.26
CA THR A 268 -15.67 24.93 7.40
C THR A 268 -16.95 24.71 6.60
N ASP A 269 -16.89 23.97 5.47
CA ASP A 269 -18.03 23.64 4.66
C ASP A 269 -18.81 22.47 5.27
N PRO A 270 -20.03 22.67 5.78
CA PRO A 270 -20.82 21.62 6.43
C PRO A 270 -21.30 20.54 5.44
N TYR A 271 -21.19 20.78 4.15
CA TYR A 271 -21.59 19.85 3.06
C TYR A 271 -20.40 19.18 2.39
N ALA A 272 -19.19 19.37 2.92
CA ALA A 272 -18.02 18.69 2.39
C ALA A 272 -18.17 17.16 2.52
N LEU A 273 -17.93 16.43 1.43
CA LEU A 273 -18.06 14.96 1.37
C LEU A 273 -17.20 14.24 2.41
N ILE A 274 -16.13 14.87 2.90
CA ILE A 274 -15.28 14.31 3.94
C ILE A 274 -16.04 13.89 5.19
N PHE A 275 -17.14 14.57 5.53
CA PHE A 275 -17.96 14.22 6.69
C PHE A 275 -18.69 12.88 6.54
N GLU A 276 -18.99 12.46 5.31
CA GLU A 276 -19.61 11.15 5.02
C GLU A 276 -18.62 9.99 5.19
N HIS A 277 -17.33 10.27 5.12
CA HIS A 277 -16.23 9.31 5.22
C HIS A 277 -15.53 9.34 6.59
N SER A 278 -15.95 10.21 7.50
CA SER A 278 -15.25 10.42 8.77
C SER A 278 -16.04 9.85 9.95
N ASP A 279 -15.33 9.18 10.87
CA ASP A 279 -15.88 8.72 12.14
C ASP A 279 -16.17 9.91 13.08
N TYR A 280 -15.31 10.95 13.01
CA TYR A 280 -15.45 12.17 13.78
C TYR A 280 -15.24 13.40 12.91
N GLY A 281 -16.13 14.38 13.02
CA GLY A 281 -16.05 15.60 12.24
C GLY A 281 -16.27 16.87 13.04
N SER A 282 -15.42 17.87 12.82
CA SER A 282 -15.59 19.22 13.37
C SER A 282 -15.93 20.22 12.28
N LYS A 283 -17.13 20.82 12.35
CA LYS A 283 -17.52 21.95 11.51
C LYS A 283 -16.89 23.21 12.08
N GLY A 284 -15.69 23.55 11.64
CA GLY A 284 -14.95 24.67 12.19
C GLY A 284 -13.77 25.09 11.32
N ASP A 285 -13.26 26.27 11.62
CA ASP A 285 -12.03 26.76 11.02
C ASP A 285 -10.82 26.04 11.64
N LEU A 286 -10.00 25.42 10.79
CA LEU A 286 -8.77 24.76 11.21
C LEU A 286 -7.83 25.71 11.98
N TYR A 287 -7.83 27.00 11.67
CA TYR A 287 -7.06 28.02 12.39
C TYR A 287 -7.56 28.28 13.82
N THR A 288 -8.76 27.80 14.15
CA THR A 288 -9.29 27.82 15.53
C THR A 288 -9.11 26.44 16.19
N VAL A 289 -9.32 25.37 15.44
CA VAL A 289 -9.31 23.99 15.98
C VAL A 289 -7.89 23.52 16.24
N VAL A 290 -6.99 23.65 15.27
CA VAL A 290 -5.62 23.12 15.38
C VAL A 290 -4.84 23.74 16.56
N PRO A 291 -4.85 25.07 16.81
CA PRO A 291 -4.21 25.64 17.99
C PRO A 291 -4.72 25.06 19.32
N ARG A 292 -6.03 24.79 19.42
CA ARG A 292 -6.61 24.15 20.61
C ARG A 292 -6.17 22.70 20.77
N MET A 293 -6.03 21.96 19.67
CA MET A 293 -5.47 20.61 19.70
C MET A 293 -4.01 20.63 20.18
N ILE A 294 -3.21 21.57 19.67
CA ILE A 294 -1.81 21.76 20.07
C ILE A 294 -1.73 22.05 21.59
N GLU A 295 -2.55 23.00 22.08
CA GLU A 295 -2.61 23.31 23.50
C GLU A 295 -2.98 22.09 24.34
N TYR A 296 -3.99 21.33 23.90
CA TYR A 296 -4.43 20.13 24.60
C TYR A 296 -3.32 19.08 24.68
N PHE A 297 -2.65 18.76 23.57
CA PHE A 297 -1.61 17.72 23.54
C PHE A 297 -0.32 18.15 24.24
N LYS A 298 -0.03 19.46 24.34
CA LYS A 298 1.04 19.97 25.23
C LYS A 298 0.78 19.67 26.69
N GLN A 299 -0.49 19.74 27.10
CA GLN A 299 -0.91 19.47 28.50
C GLN A 299 -1.14 17.97 28.74
N HIS A 300 -1.44 17.17 27.67
CA HIS A 300 -1.77 15.76 27.73
C HIS A 300 -0.96 15.00 26.68
N PRO A 301 0.36 14.80 26.87
CA PRO A 301 1.20 14.07 25.90
C PRO A 301 0.69 12.65 25.68
N LEU A 302 0.74 12.18 24.44
CA LEU A 302 0.49 10.79 24.13
C LEU A 302 1.58 9.92 24.79
N LYS A 303 1.17 8.82 25.42
CA LYS A 303 2.08 7.88 26.09
C LYS A 303 2.66 6.89 25.09
#